data_e0bde0b7618cb1e9a6a5bfb86f493689
#
_entry.id   e0bde0b7618cb1e9a6a5bfb86f493689
#
_cell.length_a   1.000
_cell.length_b   1.000
_cell.length_c   1.000
_cell.angle_alpha   90.00
_cell.angle_beta   90.00
_cell.angle_gamma   90.00
#
_symmetry.space_group_name_H-M   'P 1'
#
loop_
_entity.id
_entity.type
_entity.pdbx_description
1 polymer ?
#
loop_
_entity_poly.entity_id
_entity_poly.type
_entity_poly.pdbx_seq_one_letter_code
_entity_poly.pdbx_strand_id
1 'polypeptide(L)'
;MEKKTKINAEEGKQELSITREFDLPVELLFKAYVEADIVEEWMGTKVLKLESKKHGSYQFETTDPQGNKYRFSGVIHEFNPNRNITRTFEFENMHLGVQLEFLEFEELTNGTSQLNMRVIYESVAHRDQQLKMPFAQGLNMAHNRLQDILNKLK
;
A
#
# COMPACT_ATOMS: atom_id res chain seq x y z
N MET A 1 -9.93 -18.37 10.75
CA MET A 1 -10.14 -18.21 9.28
C MET A 1 -9.16 -17.16 8.74
N GLU A 2 -8.45 -17.51 7.70
CA GLU A 2 -7.50 -16.60 7.08
C GLU A 2 -8.24 -15.46 6.37
N LYS A 3 -7.81 -14.23 6.63
CA LYS A 3 -8.35 -13.07 5.96
C LYS A 3 -7.57 -12.86 4.67
N LYS A 4 -8.27 -12.45 3.63
CA LYS A 4 -7.67 -12.27 2.30
C LYS A 4 -7.85 -10.85 1.80
N THR A 5 -6.87 -10.40 1.01
CA THR A 5 -6.98 -9.13 0.29
C THR A 5 -7.95 -9.32 -0.87
N LYS A 6 -8.94 -8.44 -0.97
CA LYS A 6 -9.93 -8.45 -2.04
C LYS A 6 -9.65 -7.30 -2.98
N ILE A 7 -9.63 -7.59 -4.28
CA ILE A 7 -9.40 -6.59 -5.31
C ILE A 7 -10.62 -6.57 -6.23
N ASN A 8 -11.19 -5.39 -6.41
CA ASN A 8 -12.30 -5.18 -7.33
C ASN A 8 -11.82 -4.28 -8.47
N ALA A 9 -11.79 -4.81 -9.69
CA ALA A 9 -11.31 -4.11 -10.87
C ALA A 9 -12.29 -4.32 -12.01
N GLU A 10 -13.32 -3.48 -12.08
CA GLU A 10 -14.33 -3.56 -13.15
C GLU A 10 -13.68 -3.27 -14.50
N GLU A 11 -14.09 -4.02 -15.52
CA GLU A 11 -13.60 -3.85 -16.88
C GLU A 11 -13.89 -2.44 -17.39
N GLY A 12 -12.92 -1.84 -18.05
CA GLY A 12 -13.06 -0.52 -18.67
C GLY A 12 -12.96 0.66 -17.73
N LYS A 13 -12.63 0.44 -16.46
CA LYS A 13 -12.44 1.51 -15.47
C LYS A 13 -10.97 1.86 -15.32
N GLN A 14 -10.71 3.12 -14.93
CA GLN A 14 -9.34 3.59 -14.64
C GLN A 14 -8.91 3.31 -13.22
N GLU A 15 -9.77 2.72 -12.42
CA GLU A 15 -9.50 2.53 -11.00
C GLU A 15 -9.67 1.08 -10.58
N LEU A 16 -9.14 0.77 -9.41
CA LEU A 16 -9.45 -0.48 -8.73
C LEU A 16 -9.58 -0.19 -7.24
N SER A 17 -10.26 -1.09 -6.54
CA SER A 17 -10.45 -1.00 -5.10
C SER A 17 -9.82 -2.22 -4.43
N ILE A 18 -9.19 -1.98 -3.29
CA ILE A 18 -8.55 -3.01 -2.49
C ILE A 18 -9.14 -2.95 -1.10
N THR A 19 -9.57 -4.10 -0.57
CA THR A 19 -10.11 -4.20 0.77
C THR A 19 -9.43 -5.34 1.51
N ARG A 20 -9.01 -5.08 2.75
CA ARG A 20 -8.41 -6.11 3.58
C ARG A 20 -8.75 -5.86 5.04
N GLU A 21 -9.27 -6.88 5.71
CA GLU A 21 -9.46 -6.86 7.16
C GLU A 21 -8.20 -7.36 7.85
N PHE A 22 -7.87 -6.75 8.98
CA PHE A 22 -6.74 -7.13 9.80
C PHE A 22 -7.17 -7.38 11.24
N ASP A 23 -6.57 -8.36 11.86
CA ASP A 23 -6.74 -8.63 13.28
C ASP A 23 -5.76 -7.76 14.07
N LEU A 24 -5.91 -6.44 13.88
CA LEU A 24 -5.05 -5.41 14.45
C LEU A 24 -5.90 -4.20 14.84
N PRO A 25 -5.59 -3.53 15.96
CA PRO A 25 -6.18 -2.22 16.22
C PRO A 25 -5.84 -1.26 15.08
N VAL A 26 -6.72 -0.32 14.79
CA VAL A 26 -6.52 0.62 13.68
C VAL A 26 -5.22 1.42 13.83
N GLU A 27 -4.83 1.73 15.06
CA GLU A 27 -3.60 2.46 15.34
C GLU A 27 -2.37 1.68 14.89
N LEU A 28 -2.35 0.37 15.08
CA LEU A 28 -1.25 -0.48 14.62
C LEU A 28 -1.27 -0.62 13.10
N LEU A 29 -2.45 -0.78 12.51
CA LEU A 29 -2.56 -0.84 11.06
C LEU A 29 -2.03 0.44 10.42
N PHE A 30 -2.40 1.59 10.94
CA PHE A 30 -1.92 2.87 10.43
C PHE A 30 -0.40 2.99 10.57
N LYS A 31 0.13 2.54 11.71
CA LYS A 31 1.57 2.55 12.00
C LYS A 31 2.38 1.81 10.92
N ALA A 32 1.82 0.75 10.36
CA ALA A 32 2.46 -0.04 9.31
C ALA A 32 2.75 0.77 8.04
N TYR A 33 2.07 1.87 7.84
CA TYR A 33 2.22 2.72 6.66
C TYR A 33 3.06 3.97 6.90
N VAL A 34 3.32 4.32 8.16
CA VAL A 34 3.94 5.61 8.49
C VAL A 34 5.28 5.50 9.20
N GLU A 35 5.65 4.32 9.73
CA GLU A 35 6.96 4.13 10.37
C GLU A 35 7.90 3.37 9.46
N ALA A 36 9.03 3.99 9.15
CA ALA A 36 9.97 3.49 8.14
C ALA A 36 10.44 2.06 8.40
N ASP A 37 10.83 1.75 9.62
CA ASP A 37 11.32 0.42 9.97
C ASP A 37 10.27 -0.67 9.80
N ILE A 38 9.01 -0.35 10.08
CA ILE A 38 7.90 -1.29 9.90
C ILE A 38 7.59 -1.47 8.42
N VAL A 39 7.57 -0.37 7.66
CA VAL A 39 7.39 -0.42 6.20
C VAL A 39 8.43 -1.33 5.56
N GLU A 40 9.70 -1.19 5.97
CA GLU A 40 10.78 -2.01 5.42
C GLU A 40 10.53 -3.50 5.64
N GLU A 41 10.01 -3.87 6.79
CA GLU A 41 9.79 -5.27 7.10
C GLU A 41 8.66 -5.90 6.28
N TRP A 42 7.49 -5.28 6.27
CA TRP A 42 6.35 -5.93 5.61
C TRP A 42 6.35 -5.75 4.09
N MET A 43 6.88 -4.65 3.58
CA MET A 43 6.96 -4.43 2.14
C MET A 43 8.21 -5.08 1.51
N GLY A 44 9.19 -5.46 2.33
CA GLY A 44 10.44 -6.00 1.81
C GLY A 44 11.20 -4.99 0.99
N THR A 45 11.28 -3.76 1.46
CA THR A 45 11.87 -2.64 0.74
C THR A 45 12.80 -1.84 1.67
N LYS A 46 13.68 -1.04 1.07
CA LYS A 46 14.48 -0.10 1.83
C LYS A 46 13.82 1.28 1.74
N VAL A 47 13.58 1.90 2.88
CA VAL A 47 13.01 3.24 2.92
C VAL A 47 14.14 4.26 2.81
N LEU A 48 14.24 4.91 1.65
CA LEU A 48 15.22 5.97 1.44
C LEU A 48 14.73 7.29 2.04
N LYS A 49 13.43 7.51 2.00
CA LYS A 49 12.79 8.70 2.56
C LYS A 49 11.34 8.35 2.90
N LEU A 50 10.86 8.86 4.03
CA LEU A 50 9.45 8.76 4.38
C LEU A 50 9.11 9.91 5.34
N GLU A 51 8.49 10.94 4.77
CA GLU A 51 7.98 12.07 5.56
C GLU A 51 6.50 11.85 5.78
N SER A 52 6.15 11.24 6.91
CA SER A 52 4.77 10.86 7.24
C SER A 52 3.98 12.07 7.73
N LYS A 53 3.62 12.94 6.80
CA LYS A 53 2.88 14.17 7.08
C LYS A 53 2.29 14.71 5.79
N LYS A 54 1.35 15.62 5.91
CA LYS A 54 0.78 16.34 4.76
C LYS A 54 1.91 17.07 4.02
N HIS A 55 1.93 16.91 2.70
CA HIS A 55 2.94 17.45 1.78
C HIS A 55 4.32 16.85 1.93
N GLY A 56 4.46 15.78 2.73
CA GLY A 56 5.69 15.01 2.81
C GLY A 56 5.86 14.13 1.58
N SER A 57 7.11 13.77 1.28
CA SER A 57 7.41 12.87 0.17
C SER A 57 8.02 11.58 0.68
N TYR A 58 8.01 10.56 -0.19
CA TYR A 58 8.60 9.27 0.17
C TYR A 58 9.29 8.64 -1.04
N GLN A 59 10.30 7.82 -0.76
CA GLN A 59 10.99 7.03 -1.78
C GLN A 59 11.46 5.72 -1.17
N PHE A 60 11.11 4.62 -1.82
CA PHE A 60 11.49 3.28 -1.40
C PHE A 60 12.31 2.61 -2.50
N GLU A 61 13.19 1.70 -2.12
CA GLU A 61 14.03 0.96 -3.06
C GLU A 61 13.95 -0.53 -2.78
N THR A 62 13.58 -1.32 -3.78
CA THR A 62 13.50 -2.76 -3.68
C THR A 62 14.56 -3.38 -4.59
N THR A 63 15.31 -4.34 -4.05
CA THR A 63 16.33 -5.04 -4.82
C THR A 63 15.83 -6.46 -5.09
N ASP A 64 15.85 -6.89 -6.36
CA ASP A 64 15.44 -8.25 -6.72
C ASP A 64 16.59 -9.25 -6.47
N PRO A 65 16.33 -10.58 -6.61
CA PRO A 65 17.38 -11.58 -6.39
C PRO A 65 18.57 -11.47 -7.34
N GLN A 66 18.42 -10.81 -8.49
CA GLN A 66 19.51 -10.59 -9.45
C GLN A 66 20.29 -9.30 -9.16
N GLY A 67 19.92 -8.55 -8.13
CA GLY A 67 20.58 -7.31 -7.78
C GLY A 67 20.06 -6.08 -8.48
N ASN A 68 18.98 -6.20 -9.25
CA ASN A 68 18.36 -5.05 -9.90
C ASN A 68 17.59 -4.23 -8.88
N LYS A 69 17.73 -2.91 -8.96
CA LYS A 69 17.08 -2.00 -8.03
C LYS A 69 15.92 -1.29 -8.69
N TYR A 70 14.79 -1.29 -7.97
CA TYR A 70 13.56 -0.62 -8.41
C TYR A 70 13.18 0.41 -7.36
N ARG A 71 12.95 1.63 -7.80
CA ARG A 71 12.54 2.72 -6.90
C ARG A 71 11.12 3.12 -7.17
N PHE A 72 10.40 3.42 -6.11
CA PHE A 72 9.08 3.99 -6.22
C PHE A 72 8.94 5.12 -5.21
N SER A 73 8.17 6.13 -5.58
CA SER A 73 8.11 7.38 -4.86
C SER A 73 6.76 8.05 -5.03
N GLY A 74 6.52 9.06 -4.21
CA GLY A 74 5.32 9.84 -4.29
C GLY A 74 5.30 10.97 -3.27
N VAL A 75 4.16 11.65 -3.24
CA VAL A 75 3.90 12.77 -2.34
C VAL A 75 2.59 12.51 -1.61
N ILE A 76 2.58 12.80 -0.31
CA ILE A 76 1.40 12.67 0.53
C ILE A 76 0.64 13.99 0.51
N HIS A 77 -0.64 13.97 0.16
CA HIS A 77 -1.48 15.17 0.08
C HIS A 77 -2.45 15.31 1.25
N GLU A 78 -2.99 14.19 1.73
CA GLU A 78 -3.83 14.16 2.93
C GLU A 78 -3.21 13.20 3.92
N PHE A 79 -3.18 13.60 5.17
CA PHE A 79 -2.61 12.78 6.23
C PHE A 79 -3.39 13.04 7.53
N ASN A 80 -4.26 12.10 7.88
CA ASN A 80 -5.06 12.16 9.10
C ASN A 80 -4.79 10.90 9.91
N PRO A 81 -4.07 11.00 11.04
CA PRO A 81 -3.66 9.82 11.80
C PRO A 81 -4.82 8.90 12.13
N ASN A 82 -4.59 7.61 11.87
CA ASN A 82 -5.54 6.51 12.11
C ASN A 82 -6.81 6.58 11.26
N ARG A 83 -6.87 7.45 10.25
CA ARG A 83 -8.06 7.64 9.43
C ARG A 83 -7.81 7.51 7.94
N ASN A 84 -6.95 8.37 7.36
CA ASN A 84 -6.71 8.27 5.92
C ASN A 84 -5.39 8.90 5.50
N ILE A 85 -4.91 8.43 4.34
CA ILE A 85 -3.76 8.97 3.64
C ILE A 85 -4.14 9.05 2.16
N THR A 86 -3.93 10.20 1.53
CA THR A 86 -4.04 10.37 0.08
C THR A 86 -2.65 10.67 -0.44
N ARG A 87 -2.20 9.89 -1.41
CA ARG A 87 -0.84 10.03 -1.92
C ARG A 87 -0.75 9.64 -3.39
N THR A 88 0.31 10.11 -4.05
CA THR A 88 0.67 9.62 -5.38
C THR A 88 1.65 8.46 -5.22
N PHE A 89 1.79 7.66 -6.29
CA PHE A 89 2.71 6.53 -6.33
C PHE A 89 3.21 6.37 -7.78
N GLU A 90 4.52 6.21 -7.92
CA GLU A 90 5.16 6.03 -9.23
C GLU A 90 6.31 5.03 -9.13
N PHE A 91 6.35 4.08 -10.07
CA PHE A 91 7.56 3.29 -10.31
C PHE A 91 8.48 4.10 -11.20
N GLU A 92 9.61 4.57 -10.67
CA GLU A 92 10.43 5.59 -11.33
C GLU A 92 10.98 5.20 -12.71
N ASN A 93 11.26 3.93 -12.95
CA ASN A 93 11.90 3.49 -14.20
C ASN A 93 11.07 2.51 -15.02
N MET A 94 9.77 2.39 -14.73
CA MET A 94 8.92 1.37 -15.35
C MET A 94 7.94 1.93 -16.38
N HIS A 95 7.85 3.25 -16.53
CA HIS A 95 6.91 3.91 -17.45
C HIS A 95 5.46 3.46 -17.28
N LEU A 96 5.07 3.17 -16.05
CA LEU A 96 3.70 2.76 -15.73
C LEU A 96 2.81 3.93 -15.35
N GLY A 97 3.36 5.16 -15.40
CA GLY A 97 2.63 6.37 -15.05
C GLY A 97 2.55 6.58 -13.54
N VAL A 98 1.89 7.67 -13.17
CA VAL A 98 1.67 8.03 -11.77
C VAL A 98 0.26 7.62 -11.41
N GLN A 99 0.10 6.94 -10.27
CA GLN A 99 -1.22 6.58 -9.77
C GLN A 99 -1.54 7.39 -8.52
N LEU A 100 -2.83 7.64 -8.32
CA LEU A 100 -3.34 8.33 -7.15
C LEU A 100 -3.97 7.30 -6.22
N GLU A 101 -3.56 7.30 -4.95
CA GLU A 101 -4.02 6.32 -3.98
C GLU A 101 -4.75 6.99 -2.83
N PHE A 102 -5.95 6.47 -2.51
CA PHE A 102 -6.73 6.86 -1.34
C PHE A 102 -6.73 5.67 -0.39
N LEU A 103 -6.07 5.82 0.75
CA LEU A 103 -6.05 4.78 1.79
C LEU A 103 -6.94 5.21 2.94
N GLU A 104 -7.94 4.42 3.26
CA GLU A 104 -8.82 4.65 4.40
C GLU A 104 -8.64 3.53 5.42
N PHE A 105 -8.46 3.92 6.67
CA PHE A 105 -8.26 3.01 7.78
C PHE A 105 -9.49 3.08 8.68
N GLU A 106 -10.14 1.95 8.88
CA GLU A 106 -11.42 1.89 9.60
C GLU A 106 -11.33 0.90 10.75
N GLU A 107 -11.74 1.33 11.94
CA GLU A 107 -11.90 0.43 13.06
C GLU A 107 -13.24 -0.30 12.91
N LEU A 108 -13.22 -1.63 12.96
CA LEU A 108 -14.43 -2.44 12.81
C LEU A 108 -15.02 -2.80 14.17
N THR A 109 -14.26 -3.57 14.93
CA THR A 109 -14.61 -3.94 16.28
C THR A 109 -13.38 -3.70 17.15
N ASN A 110 -13.53 -3.85 18.45
CA ASN A 110 -12.39 -3.66 19.34
C ASN A 110 -11.26 -4.62 18.96
N GLY A 111 -10.14 -4.08 18.53
CA GLY A 111 -8.96 -4.84 18.16
C GLY A 111 -8.90 -5.31 16.72
N THR A 112 -9.90 -4.98 15.89
CA THR A 112 -9.87 -5.30 14.45
C THR A 112 -10.07 -4.06 13.61
N SER A 113 -9.55 -4.09 12.38
CA SER A 113 -9.58 -2.93 11.49
C SER A 113 -9.64 -3.36 10.02
N GLN A 114 -9.88 -2.40 9.15
CA GLN A 114 -9.97 -2.65 7.72
C GLN A 114 -9.26 -1.55 6.95
N LEU A 115 -8.50 -1.95 5.95
CA LEU A 115 -7.94 -1.05 4.96
C LEU A 115 -8.87 -1.03 3.76
N ASN A 116 -9.32 0.16 3.37
CA ASN A 116 -10.05 0.38 2.13
C ASN A 116 -9.19 1.28 1.26
N MET A 117 -8.75 0.77 0.13
CA MET A 117 -7.84 1.50 -0.74
C MET A 117 -8.46 1.64 -2.13
N ARG A 118 -8.41 2.84 -2.68
CA ARG A 118 -8.83 3.10 -4.05
C ARG A 118 -7.63 3.64 -4.80
N VAL A 119 -7.33 3.04 -5.95
CA VAL A 119 -6.20 3.44 -6.79
C VAL A 119 -6.73 3.90 -8.13
N ILE A 120 -6.34 5.11 -8.54
CA ILE A 120 -6.74 5.69 -9.81
C ILE A 120 -5.49 5.83 -10.69
N TYR A 121 -5.56 5.27 -11.89
CA TYR A 121 -4.44 5.27 -12.86
C TYR A 121 -4.64 6.36 -13.90
N GLU A 122 -3.57 6.70 -14.64
CA GLU A 122 -3.63 7.69 -15.71
C GLU A 122 -4.60 7.30 -16.82
N SER A 123 -4.76 6.00 -17.06
CA SER A 123 -5.62 5.49 -18.12
C SER A 123 -6.04 4.06 -17.80
N VAL A 124 -7.04 3.59 -18.54
CA VAL A 124 -7.46 2.18 -18.46
C VAL A 124 -6.29 1.27 -18.84
N ALA A 125 -5.52 1.65 -19.84
CA ALA A 125 -4.37 0.86 -20.31
C ALA A 125 -3.31 0.68 -19.21
N HIS A 126 -3.01 1.75 -18.46
CA HIS A 126 -2.05 1.68 -17.36
C HIS A 126 -2.55 0.72 -16.27
N ARG A 127 -3.83 0.80 -15.92
CA ARG A 127 -4.43 -0.09 -14.94
C ARG A 127 -4.34 -1.55 -15.40
N ASP A 128 -4.74 -1.81 -16.63
CA ASP A 128 -4.76 -3.15 -17.18
C ASP A 128 -3.36 -3.76 -17.23
N GLN A 129 -2.35 -2.93 -17.53
CA GLN A 129 -0.97 -3.37 -17.55
C GLN A 129 -0.52 -3.83 -16.15
N GLN A 130 -0.90 -3.12 -15.12
CA GLN A 130 -0.56 -3.51 -13.75
C GLN A 130 -1.27 -4.82 -13.34
N LEU A 131 -2.52 -4.99 -13.77
CA LEU A 131 -3.27 -6.20 -13.46
C LEU A 131 -2.74 -7.45 -14.14
N LYS A 132 -1.95 -7.30 -15.21
CA LYS A 132 -1.30 -8.43 -15.90
C LYS A 132 -0.13 -9.00 -15.10
N MET A 133 0.45 -8.21 -14.19
CA MET A 133 1.48 -8.71 -13.28
C MET A 133 0.81 -9.52 -12.16
N PRO A 134 1.54 -10.37 -11.43
CA PRO A 134 0.95 -11.13 -10.31
C PRO A 134 0.65 -10.23 -9.11
N PHE A 135 -0.14 -9.18 -9.36
CA PHE A 135 -0.40 -8.09 -8.42
C PHE A 135 -1.24 -8.55 -7.22
N ALA A 136 -2.34 -9.25 -7.49
CA ALA A 136 -3.25 -9.68 -6.43
C ALA A 136 -2.57 -10.61 -5.45
N GLN A 137 -1.83 -11.59 -5.96
CA GLN A 137 -1.13 -12.56 -5.13
C GLN A 137 -0.02 -11.88 -4.31
N GLY A 138 0.76 -11.01 -4.96
CA GLY A 138 1.84 -10.31 -4.29
C GLY A 138 1.34 -9.41 -3.17
N LEU A 139 0.25 -8.70 -3.41
CA LEU A 139 -0.36 -7.83 -2.42
C LEU A 139 -0.93 -8.62 -1.24
N ASN A 140 -1.59 -9.76 -1.51
CA ASN A 140 -2.10 -10.61 -0.45
C ASN A 140 -0.97 -11.14 0.44
N MET A 141 0.14 -11.55 -0.17
CA MET A 141 1.31 -12.02 0.59
C MET A 141 1.91 -10.90 1.44
N ALA A 142 2.00 -9.70 0.89
CA ALA A 142 2.51 -8.54 1.64
C ALA A 142 1.61 -8.20 2.82
N HIS A 143 0.29 -8.24 2.64
CA HIS A 143 -0.66 -8.00 3.72
C HIS A 143 -0.57 -9.08 4.80
N ASN A 144 -0.32 -10.33 4.40
CA ASN A 144 -0.10 -11.41 5.38
C ASN A 144 1.15 -11.14 6.22
N ARG A 145 2.23 -10.67 5.59
CA ARG A 145 3.44 -10.29 6.32
C ARG A 145 3.17 -9.12 7.27
N LEU A 146 2.41 -8.13 6.82
CA LEU A 146 2.02 -7.00 7.65
C LEU A 146 1.31 -7.48 8.92
N GLN A 147 0.33 -8.36 8.75
CA GLN A 147 -0.41 -8.93 9.88
C GLN A 147 0.53 -9.62 10.87
N ASP A 148 1.44 -10.46 10.37
CA ASP A 148 2.37 -11.22 11.21
C ASP A 148 3.34 -10.31 11.96
N ILE A 149 3.87 -9.30 11.29
CA ILE A 149 4.83 -8.38 11.88
C ILE A 149 4.16 -7.53 12.97
N LEU A 150 2.99 -6.99 12.70
CA LEU A 150 2.29 -6.12 13.64
C LEU A 150 1.68 -6.92 14.81
N ASN A 151 1.41 -8.21 14.63
CA ASN A 151 0.99 -9.07 15.73
C ASN A 151 2.00 -9.07 16.88
N LYS A 152 3.26 -8.93 16.56
CA LYS A 152 4.33 -8.90 17.58
C LYS A 152 4.33 -7.60 18.39
N LEU A 153 3.62 -6.59 17.93
CA LEU A 153 3.55 -5.28 18.58
C LEU A 153 2.26 -5.08 19.38
N LYS A 154 1.39 -6.07 19.38
CA LYS A 154 0.14 -6.01 20.17
C LYS A 154 0.41 -6.00 21.66
#